data_da8b5e2269ac7b1786f72f869665a129
#
_entry.id   da8b5e2269ac7b1786f72f869665a129
#
_cell.length_a   1.000
_cell.length_b   1.000
_cell.length_c   1.000
_cell.angle_alpha   90.00
_cell.angle_beta   90.00
_cell.angle_gamma   90.00
#
_symmetry.space_group_name_H-M   'P 1'
#
loop_
_entity.id
_entity.type
_entity.pdbx_description
1 polymer ?
#
loop_
_entity_poly.entity_id
_entity_poly.type
_entity_poly.pdbx_seq_one_letter_code
_entity_poly.pdbx_strand_id
1 'polypeptide(L)'
;MSRYKKAGNVDRLAAFRTTKPETAIPYGLLKAARKSGQLNLSGRDLSEVPQNVYRLNIDEPLEAQENVSFGGSDRWWEQTDLTKLLLSSNKLTQLSEDIKLLPTLTTLDLHDNQLSSLPSALGELQELQQLRLSHNKLSSLPKEVCALRNLRSLTLQQNLLENVPEEIGQLGTLTELDLSNNLLEHLPSSIGCLKTLQKVTLCHNKLTCLPDSMGQLTNVRLLDCSNNQLTDFPVSLSGMLHLEQLYLRHNKLSRLPQLPAPALKELFAGNNQIELLEMEQLASLTAVTLLELRDNRIRNIPEEITLLLTLTRLDLTNNDISTLPASLSLLPNLKVLLLEGNPLRGIKREILAKGTSDLLKYLRRRIKEEPERAAGRPTAMTLPSEAVVNVHDIKSLKTLEYSNKQAESIPDALFDAAAYQAIITVNFSRNQLTSIPFRLLEFRSSLSDMNLGFNRLSRCSPDICTLQQLTHIDLRNNQLTELPSEMKNLSKLRSIILNYNRFSSFPEALYHILTLETVMLGNNQVSGVNPSHLMKLINLSTLDLSNNDLLNIPPELGLCTSLRCLSLEGNRFRTPRAAIMAKGTDVVLEYLRSRIPT
;
A
#
# COMPACT_ATOMS: atom_id res chain seq x y z
N MET A 1 85.17 31.89 -15.86
CA MET A 1 84.75 32.40 -17.17
C MET A 1 83.20 32.39 -17.24
N SER A 2 82.70 33.58 -17.42
CA SER A 2 81.52 34.06 -18.16
C SER A 2 80.16 33.58 -17.70
N ARG A 3 79.47 34.38 -16.94
CA ARG A 3 78.43 35.41 -17.27
C ARG A 3 77.34 34.90 -18.20
N TYR A 4 76.09 34.81 -17.68
CA TYR A 4 75.04 35.73 -18.12
C TYR A 4 73.88 35.75 -17.11
N LYS A 5 73.56 36.94 -16.64
CA LYS A 5 72.36 37.35 -15.95
C LYS A 5 71.15 37.32 -16.95
N LYS A 6 69.97 36.91 -16.52
CA LYS A 6 68.74 37.60 -16.93
C LYS A 6 67.76 37.64 -15.79
N ALA A 7 67.32 38.84 -15.55
CA ALA A 7 66.36 39.24 -14.54
C ALA A 7 64.90 38.96 -14.95
N GLY A 8 64.07 38.84 -13.98
CA GLY A 8 62.74 39.46 -13.95
C GLY A 8 61.63 38.73 -14.67
N ASN A 9 60.80 38.03 -13.94
CA ASN A 9 59.38 38.23 -14.01
C ASN A 9 58.69 37.65 -12.73
N VAL A 10 58.72 38.45 -11.70
CA VAL A 10 57.77 38.39 -10.56
C VAL A 10 56.61 39.25 -11.03
N ASP A 11 55.42 38.85 -10.72
CA ASP A 11 54.12 39.49 -11.00
C ASP A 11 53.39 39.03 -12.28
N ARG A 12 52.90 37.77 -12.25
CA ARG A 12 51.64 37.39 -12.95
C ARG A 12 50.96 36.17 -12.33
N LEU A 13 50.93 36.07 -10.99
CA LEU A 13 50.19 35.02 -10.28
C LEU A 13 49.20 35.58 -9.25
N ALA A 14 48.61 36.74 -9.55
CA ALA A 14 47.61 37.37 -8.71
C ALA A 14 46.39 37.74 -9.54
N ALA A 15 45.74 36.77 -10.19
CA ALA A 15 44.39 36.96 -10.76
C ALA A 15 43.72 35.62 -11.13
N PHE A 16 43.84 34.58 -10.30
CA PHE A 16 42.83 33.53 -10.27
C PHE A 16 42.05 33.62 -8.96
N ARG A 17 41.29 34.70 -8.81
CA ARG A 17 40.07 34.63 -8.03
C ARG A 17 39.16 33.66 -8.80
N THR A 18 39.08 32.42 -8.33
CA THR A 18 38.00 31.51 -8.66
C THR A 18 36.70 32.14 -8.15
N THR A 19 36.10 32.99 -8.94
CA THR A 19 34.66 33.20 -8.89
C THR A 19 34.08 31.80 -9.10
N LYS A 20 33.46 31.22 -8.04
CA LYS A 20 32.55 30.07 -8.22
C LYS A 20 31.66 30.39 -9.43
N PRO A 21 31.57 29.52 -10.45
CA PRO A 21 30.60 29.76 -11.49
C PRO A 21 29.24 29.80 -10.77
N GLU A 22 28.54 30.94 -10.87
CA GLU A 22 27.11 30.96 -10.64
C GLU A 22 26.56 29.82 -11.52
N THR A 23 25.91 28.86 -10.93
CA THR A 23 25.27 27.75 -11.65
C THR A 23 24.06 28.33 -12.40
N ALA A 24 24.35 29.02 -13.49
CA ALA A 24 23.33 29.64 -14.34
C ALA A 24 22.48 28.53 -14.95
N ILE A 25 21.17 28.57 -14.66
CA ILE A 25 20.23 27.63 -15.25
C ILE A 25 20.21 27.86 -16.77
N PRO A 26 20.33 26.80 -17.59
CA PRO A 26 20.26 26.92 -19.03
C PRO A 26 18.98 27.66 -19.46
N TYR A 27 19.13 28.69 -20.27
CA TYR A 27 18.02 29.53 -20.72
C TYR A 27 16.86 28.73 -21.33
N GLY A 28 17.17 27.65 -22.09
CA GLY A 28 16.16 26.73 -22.65
C GLY A 28 15.22 26.10 -21.63
N LEU A 29 15.70 25.85 -20.39
CA LEU A 29 14.85 25.32 -19.32
C LEU A 29 13.89 26.38 -18.79
N LEU A 30 14.34 27.63 -18.64
CA LEU A 30 13.46 28.73 -18.21
C LEU A 30 12.41 29.03 -19.27
N LYS A 31 12.78 28.98 -20.56
CA LYS A 31 11.86 29.10 -21.68
C LYS A 31 10.81 27.99 -21.69
N ALA A 32 11.25 26.74 -21.51
CA ALA A 32 10.33 25.59 -21.40
C ALA A 32 9.40 25.69 -20.19
N ALA A 33 9.91 26.21 -19.05
CA ALA A 33 9.11 26.43 -17.85
C ALA A 33 8.02 27.48 -18.06
N ARG A 34 8.30 28.57 -18.77
CA ARG A 34 7.32 29.59 -19.12
C ARG A 34 6.22 29.08 -20.06
N LYS A 35 6.48 28.04 -20.86
CA LYS A 35 5.47 27.40 -21.72
C LYS A 35 4.63 26.37 -20.97
N SER A 36 5.23 25.64 -20.05
CA SER A 36 4.60 24.48 -19.38
C SER A 36 4.03 24.80 -17.99
N GLY A 37 4.43 25.92 -17.39
CA GLY A 37 4.19 26.24 -15.99
C GLY A 37 4.93 25.32 -15.01
N GLN A 38 5.95 24.56 -15.47
CA GLN A 38 6.69 23.60 -14.63
C GLN A 38 8.19 23.75 -14.82
N LEU A 39 8.92 23.86 -13.72
CA LEU A 39 10.38 23.92 -13.71
C LEU A 39 10.94 22.77 -12.87
N ASN A 40 11.73 21.89 -13.50
CA ASN A 40 12.42 20.81 -12.81
C ASN A 40 13.93 21.08 -12.76
N LEU A 41 14.42 21.33 -11.55
CA LEU A 41 15.83 21.54 -11.23
C LEU A 41 16.36 20.49 -10.28
N SER A 42 15.72 19.33 -10.20
CA SER A 42 16.14 18.24 -9.32
C SER A 42 17.48 17.64 -9.73
N GLY A 43 18.31 17.25 -8.74
CA GLY A 43 19.57 16.53 -8.97
C GLY A 43 20.64 17.34 -9.68
N ARG A 44 20.71 18.66 -9.45
CA ARG A 44 21.68 19.57 -10.10
C ARG A 44 22.80 20.07 -9.18
N ASP A 45 22.91 19.50 -8.00
CA ASP A 45 23.92 19.92 -7.01
C ASP A 45 23.82 21.40 -6.58
N LEU A 46 22.64 22.02 -6.71
CA LEU A 46 22.43 23.41 -6.36
C LEU A 46 22.60 23.62 -4.85
N SER A 47 23.44 24.59 -4.48
CA SER A 47 23.59 25.06 -3.09
C SER A 47 22.60 26.15 -2.71
N GLU A 48 22.11 26.88 -3.71
CA GLU A 48 21.07 27.91 -3.60
C GLU A 48 20.23 27.95 -4.87
N VAL A 49 18.99 28.46 -4.75
CA VAL A 49 18.12 28.64 -5.91
C VAL A 49 18.47 29.95 -6.59
N PRO A 50 18.85 29.95 -7.88
CA PRO A 50 19.22 31.17 -8.60
C PRO A 50 18.08 32.18 -8.66
N GLN A 51 18.43 33.46 -8.54
CA GLN A 51 17.47 34.56 -8.43
C GLN A 51 16.49 34.67 -9.62
N ASN A 52 16.94 34.30 -10.82
CA ASN A 52 16.12 34.28 -12.03
C ASN A 52 14.97 33.26 -11.99
N VAL A 53 15.03 32.26 -11.10
CA VAL A 53 13.91 31.32 -10.88
C VAL A 53 12.77 32.00 -10.15
N TYR A 54 13.06 32.75 -9.09
CA TYR A 54 12.05 33.48 -8.33
C TYR A 54 11.35 34.56 -9.15
N ARG A 55 12.09 35.17 -10.09
CA ARG A 55 11.59 36.23 -10.94
C ARG A 55 10.97 35.77 -12.27
N LEU A 56 10.82 34.44 -12.44
CA LEU A 56 10.38 33.84 -13.71
C LEU A 56 9.03 34.38 -14.20
N ASN A 57 8.09 34.63 -13.29
CA ASN A 57 6.77 35.20 -13.61
C ASN A 57 6.77 36.73 -13.80
N ILE A 58 7.86 37.41 -13.41
CA ILE A 58 7.94 38.90 -13.39
C ILE A 58 8.81 39.42 -14.52
N ASP A 59 9.97 38.77 -14.75
CA ASP A 59 10.94 39.25 -15.72
C ASP A 59 10.46 38.95 -17.15
N GLU A 60 10.47 39.96 -17.99
CA GLU A 60 10.19 39.79 -19.42
C GLU A 60 11.25 38.86 -20.07
N PRO A 61 10.85 37.92 -20.92
CA PRO A 61 11.78 37.09 -21.64
C PRO A 61 12.63 37.93 -22.61
N LEU A 62 13.88 37.54 -22.81
CA LEU A 62 14.81 38.23 -23.71
C LEU A 62 14.24 38.36 -25.12
N GLU A 63 13.42 37.40 -25.56
CA GLU A 63 12.73 37.44 -26.87
C GLU A 63 11.70 38.57 -26.99
N ALA A 64 11.17 39.05 -25.88
CA ALA A 64 10.25 40.21 -25.89
C ALA A 64 10.96 41.49 -26.33
N GLN A 65 12.28 41.58 -26.09
CA GLN A 65 13.10 42.75 -26.47
C GLN A 65 13.63 42.64 -27.90
N GLU A 66 13.77 41.41 -28.47
CA GLU A 66 14.38 41.22 -29.78
C GLU A 66 13.38 41.02 -30.92
N ASN A 67 12.11 40.65 -30.68
CA ASN A 67 11.15 40.28 -31.71
C ASN A 67 9.89 41.14 -31.73
N VAL A 68 9.90 42.20 -32.54
CA VAL A 68 8.70 42.91 -32.99
C VAL A 68 8.06 42.25 -34.24
N SER A 69 8.50 41.07 -34.65
CA SER A 69 7.99 40.42 -35.85
C SER A 69 6.84 39.46 -35.55
N PHE A 70 5.68 39.76 -36.12
CA PHE A 70 4.40 39.02 -35.98
C PHE A 70 4.35 37.65 -36.66
N GLY A 71 5.46 36.97 -36.92
CA GLY A 71 5.52 35.76 -37.76
C GLY A 71 6.19 34.51 -37.17
N GLY A 72 6.61 34.52 -35.90
CA GLY A 72 7.27 33.37 -35.27
C GLY A 72 6.29 32.41 -34.59
N SER A 73 6.60 31.10 -34.61
CA SER A 73 5.83 30.05 -33.89
C SER A 73 5.90 30.16 -32.37
N ASP A 74 6.73 31.05 -31.83
CA ASP A 74 6.94 31.27 -30.39
C ASP A 74 6.33 32.62 -29.98
N ARG A 75 5.08 32.56 -29.55
CA ARG A 75 4.36 33.73 -29.04
C ARG A 75 4.75 33.92 -27.57
N TRP A 76 5.65 34.88 -27.27
CA TRP A 76 6.12 35.18 -25.91
C TRP A 76 4.99 35.61 -24.94
N TRP A 77 3.86 36.08 -25.47
CA TRP A 77 2.67 36.45 -24.69
C TRP A 77 1.74 35.28 -24.33
N GLU A 78 1.99 34.07 -24.83
CA GLU A 78 1.29 32.81 -24.43
C GLU A 78 2.03 32.11 -23.28
N GLN A 79 2.56 32.88 -22.33
CA GLN A 79 3.27 32.33 -21.17
C GLN A 79 2.29 31.93 -20.08
N THR A 80 2.62 30.83 -19.41
CA THR A 80 1.93 30.37 -18.21
C THR A 80 2.81 30.63 -17.01
N ASP A 81 2.20 31.15 -15.94
CA ASP A 81 2.89 31.31 -14.67
C ASP A 81 3.37 29.96 -14.14
N LEU A 82 4.46 29.99 -13.37
CA LEU A 82 5.03 28.80 -12.79
C LEU A 82 4.10 28.21 -11.72
N THR A 83 3.57 27.02 -11.99
CA THR A 83 2.68 26.29 -11.07
C THR A 83 3.38 25.16 -10.34
N LYS A 84 4.48 24.63 -10.89
CA LYS A 84 5.25 23.53 -10.27
C LYS A 84 6.74 23.83 -10.28
N LEU A 85 7.34 23.83 -9.10
CA LEU A 85 8.78 23.99 -8.91
C LEU A 85 9.33 22.75 -8.19
N LEU A 86 10.21 21.99 -8.90
CA LEU A 86 10.84 20.79 -8.40
C LEU A 86 12.33 21.07 -8.20
N LEU A 87 12.77 21.02 -6.93
CA LEU A 87 14.13 21.33 -6.47
C LEU A 87 14.73 20.16 -5.66
N SER A 88 14.15 18.96 -5.79
CA SER A 88 14.55 17.80 -5.02
C SER A 88 15.99 17.35 -5.31
N SER A 89 16.59 16.63 -4.37
CA SER A 89 17.93 16.01 -4.50
C SER A 89 19.01 17.04 -4.88
N ASN A 90 19.04 18.18 -4.18
CA ASN A 90 20.06 19.21 -4.31
C ASN A 90 20.83 19.39 -2.97
N LYS A 91 21.60 20.46 -2.86
CA LYS A 91 22.38 20.81 -1.65
C LYS A 91 21.87 22.10 -1.01
N LEU A 92 20.59 22.40 -1.17
CA LEU A 92 20.00 23.64 -0.66
C LEU A 92 20.05 23.67 0.87
N THR A 93 20.62 24.71 1.45
CA THR A 93 20.68 24.92 2.91
C THR A 93 19.62 25.89 3.40
N GLN A 94 19.14 26.75 2.53
CA GLN A 94 18.09 27.73 2.80
C GLN A 94 17.28 28.04 1.53
N LEU A 95 16.08 28.54 1.70
CA LEU A 95 15.21 29.05 0.65
C LEU A 95 15.04 30.57 0.82
N SER A 96 15.10 31.35 -0.27
CA SER A 96 14.96 32.80 -0.20
C SER A 96 13.50 33.23 0.11
N GLU A 97 13.34 34.37 0.79
CA GLU A 97 12.06 35.05 0.96
C GLU A 97 11.44 35.48 -0.39
N ASP A 98 12.24 35.50 -1.47
CA ASP A 98 11.74 35.79 -2.82
C ASP A 98 10.83 34.69 -3.38
N ILE A 99 10.67 33.56 -2.71
CA ILE A 99 9.69 32.52 -3.09
C ILE A 99 8.28 33.09 -3.24
N LYS A 100 7.92 34.14 -2.52
CA LYS A 100 6.65 34.87 -2.63
C LYS A 100 6.38 35.47 -4.01
N LEU A 101 7.43 35.65 -4.83
CA LEU A 101 7.30 36.15 -6.20
C LEU A 101 6.70 35.09 -7.16
N LEU A 102 6.42 33.89 -6.67
CA LEU A 102 5.79 32.78 -7.40
C LEU A 102 4.43 32.41 -6.79
N PRO A 103 3.46 33.34 -6.72
CA PRO A 103 2.20 33.14 -6.00
C PRO A 103 1.29 32.06 -6.60
N THR A 104 1.50 31.69 -7.87
CA THR A 104 0.72 30.69 -8.62
C THR A 104 1.19 29.25 -8.40
N LEU A 105 2.23 29.02 -7.56
CA LEU A 105 2.73 27.69 -7.28
C LEU A 105 1.64 26.83 -6.60
N THR A 106 1.37 25.68 -7.20
CA THR A 106 0.51 24.63 -6.65
C THR A 106 1.32 23.46 -6.06
N THR A 107 2.54 23.24 -6.57
CA THR A 107 3.44 22.20 -6.10
C THR A 107 4.84 22.76 -5.90
N LEU A 108 5.36 22.60 -4.70
CA LEU A 108 6.75 22.89 -4.35
C LEU A 108 7.40 21.64 -3.77
N ASP A 109 8.41 21.15 -4.47
CA ASP A 109 9.14 19.95 -4.08
C ASP A 109 10.60 20.28 -3.72
N LEU A 110 10.92 20.17 -2.44
CA LEU A 110 12.21 20.45 -1.83
C LEU A 110 12.80 19.22 -1.12
N HIS A 111 12.28 18.02 -1.40
CA HIS A 111 12.75 16.83 -0.72
C HIS A 111 14.21 16.53 -1.04
N ASP A 112 14.88 15.82 -0.13
CA ASP A 112 16.28 15.41 -0.27
C ASP A 112 17.22 16.61 -0.49
N ASN A 113 17.24 17.54 0.48
CA ASN A 113 18.09 18.71 0.54
C ASN A 113 18.74 18.84 1.94
N GLN A 114 19.29 20.00 2.26
CA GLN A 114 19.94 20.27 3.56
C GLN A 114 19.29 21.48 4.27
N LEU A 115 18.02 21.75 4.01
CA LEU A 115 17.31 22.89 4.58
C LEU A 115 17.25 22.76 6.10
N SER A 116 17.71 23.78 6.82
CA SER A 116 17.62 23.87 8.28
C SER A 116 16.46 24.72 8.75
N SER A 117 15.94 25.61 7.91
CA SER A 117 14.79 26.47 8.18
C SER A 117 14.05 26.80 6.88
N LEU A 118 12.84 27.31 7.01
CA LEU A 118 12.00 27.77 5.90
C LEU A 118 11.75 29.27 6.06
N PRO A 119 11.63 30.05 4.94
CA PRO A 119 11.31 31.46 4.99
C PRO A 119 9.83 31.66 5.36
N SER A 120 9.54 32.78 6.05
CA SER A 120 8.17 33.14 6.42
C SER A 120 7.29 33.43 5.19
N ALA A 121 7.89 33.95 4.11
CA ALA A 121 7.23 34.22 2.85
C ALA A 121 6.62 32.97 2.17
N LEU A 122 6.98 31.77 2.59
CA LEU A 122 6.36 30.54 2.10
C LEU A 122 4.85 30.53 2.38
N GLY A 123 4.42 31.13 3.50
CA GLY A 123 3.00 31.29 3.85
C GLY A 123 2.20 32.20 2.92
N GLU A 124 2.84 32.96 2.03
CA GLU A 124 2.18 33.80 1.06
C GLU A 124 1.70 33.03 -0.20
N LEU A 125 2.16 31.78 -0.38
CA LEU A 125 1.83 30.92 -1.55
C LEU A 125 0.43 30.30 -1.41
N GLN A 126 -0.61 31.11 -1.49
CA GLN A 126 -1.99 30.69 -1.19
C GLN A 126 -2.56 29.62 -2.14
N GLU A 127 -2.00 29.46 -3.35
CA GLU A 127 -2.41 28.44 -4.32
C GLU A 127 -1.71 27.08 -4.07
N LEU A 128 -0.79 26.99 -3.09
CA LEU A 128 0.00 25.80 -2.86
C LEU A 128 -0.87 24.66 -2.32
N GLN A 129 -0.83 23.52 -3.03
CA GLN A 129 -1.58 22.31 -2.71
C GLN A 129 -0.68 21.17 -2.21
N GLN A 130 0.57 21.12 -2.69
CA GLN A 130 1.54 20.09 -2.31
C GLN A 130 2.87 20.72 -1.90
N LEU A 131 3.29 20.48 -0.68
CA LEU A 131 4.57 20.90 -0.14
C LEU A 131 5.37 19.69 0.34
N ARG A 132 6.47 19.38 -0.35
CA ARG A 132 7.34 18.25 -0.05
C ARG A 132 8.65 18.73 0.52
N LEU A 133 8.90 18.40 1.77
CA LEU A 133 10.05 18.82 2.57
C LEU A 133 10.80 17.66 3.21
N SER A 134 10.49 16.43 2.80
CA SER A 134 11.11 15.24 3.35
C SER A 134 12.63 15.21 3.14
N HIS A 135 13.34 14.47 4.00
CA HIS A 135 14.79 14.32 3.92
C HIS A 135 15.53 15.68 3.92
N ASN A 136 15.30 16.46 4.96
CA ASN A 136 15.97 17.74 5.21
C ASN A 136 16.50 17.79 6.65
N LYS A 137 16.89 18.96 7.13
CA LYS A 137 17.42 19.19 8.49
C LYS A 137 16.56 20.19 9.27
N LEU A 138 15.26 20.25 8.97
CA LEU A 138 14.35 21.20 9.60
C LEU A 138 14.15 20.84 11.07
N SER A 139 14.44 21.77 11.98
CA SER A 139 14.21 21.63 13.43
C SER A 139 12.84 22.17 13.86
N SER A 140 12.23 23.04 13.08
CA SER A 140 10.92 23.62 13.34
C SER A 140 10.18 23.94 12.04
N LEU A 141 8.86 24.00 12.12
CA LEU A 141 7.99 24.47 11.03
C LEU A 141 7.54 25.89 11.35
N PRO A 142 7.77 26.87 10.47
CA PRO A 142 7.28 28.23 10.65
C PRO A 142 5.75 28.26 10.71
N LYS A 143 5.18 29.03 11.63
CA LYS A 143 3.71 29.19 11.75
C LYS A 143 3.05 29.73 10.50
N GLU A 144 3.77 30.52 9.71
CA GLU A 144 3.31 31.11 8.45
C GLU A 144 2.96 30.02 7.42
N VAL A 145 3.63 28.88 7.41
CA VAL A 145 3.28 27.72 6.55
C VAL A 145 1.87 27.22 6.84
N CYS A 146 1.43 27.37 8.08
CA CYS A 146 0.09 26.98 8.50
C CYS A 146 -1.02 27.90 7.97
N ALA A 147 -0.66 29.04 7.35
CA ALA A 147 -1.61 29.94 6.67
C ALA A 147 -1.97 29.50 5.23
N LEU A 148 -1.38 28.40 4.72
CA LEU A 148 -1.61 27.86 3.37
C LEU A 148 -2.97 27.16 3.27
N ARG A 149 -4.02 27.92 2.98
CA ARG A 149 -5.42 27.44 3.06
C ARG A 149 -5.79 26.38 2.02
N ASN A 150 -5.04 26.27 0.92
CA ASN A 150 -5.29 25.30 -0.15
C ASN A 150 -4.39 24.05 -0.06
N LEU A 151 -3.55 23.96 0.97
CA LEU A 151 -2.59 22.86 1.12
C LEU A 151 -3.32 21.54 1.40
N ARG A 152 -3.08 20.52 0.55
CA ARG A 152 -3.69 19.19 0.63
C ARG A 152 -2.72 18.12 1.12
N SER A 153 -1.44 18.23 0.75
CA SER A 153 -0.41 17.28 1.14
C SER A 153 0.81 18.01 1.70
N LEU A 154 1.19 17.66 2.92
CA LEU A 154 2.39 18.16 3.61
C LEU A 154 3.24 16.97 4.04
N THR A 155 4.43 16.84 3.44
CA THR A 155 5.37 15.76 3.77
C THR A 155 6.63 16.33 4.39
N LEU A 156 6.89 15.95 5.64
CA LEU A 156 7.99 16.42 6.50
C LEU A 156 8.83 15.27 7.06
N GLN A 157 8.65 14.07 6.50
CA GLN A 157 9.35 12.88 7.01
C GLN A 157 10.88 13.02 6.88
N GLN A 158 11.60 12.39 7.80
CA GLN A 158 13.07 12.45 7.90
C GLN A 158 13.61 13.88 7.99
N ASN A 159 13.19 14.56 9.04
CA ASN A 159 13.70 15.86 9.48
C ASN A 159 14.10 15.78 10.96
N LEU A 160 14.34 16.92 11.59
CA LEU A 160 14.75 17.04 12.98
C LEU A 160 13.71 17.79 13.82
N LEU A 161 12.42 17.70 13.43
CA LEU A 161 11.33 18.44 14.10
C LEU A 161 11.15 17.93 15.54
N GLU A 162 11.27 18.82 16.49
CA GLU A 162 10.97 18.55 17.90
C GLU A 162 9.51 18.89 18.25
N ASN A 163 8.94 19.88 17.58
CA ASN A 163 7.58 20.36 17.82
C ASN A 163 6.88 20.71 16.50
N VAL A 164 5.55 20.67 16.52
CA VAL A 164 4.66 21.17 15.47
C VAL A 164 3.92 22.37 16.05
N PRO A 165 3.81 23.52 15.32
CA PRO A 165 3.15 24.71 15.84
C PRO A 165 1.65 24.50 16.03
N GLU A 166 1.04 25.16 17.01
CA GLU A 166 -0.42 25.12 17.28
C GLU A 166 -1.21 25.60 16.07
N GLU A 167 -0.66 26.47 15.25
CA GLU A 167 -1.28 26.98 14.03
C GLU A 167 -1.52 25.88 12.97
N ILE A 168 -0.95 24.68 13.13
CA ILE A 168 -1.17 23.57 12.19
C ILE A 168 -2.66 23.30 11.94
N GLY A 169 -3.49 23.50 12.96
CA GLY A 169 -4.94 23.36 12.86
C GLY A 169 -5.63 24.27 11.86
N GLN A 170 -4.94 25.29 11.33
CA GLN A 170 -5.48 26.20 10.31
C GLN A 170 -5.47 25.61 8.90
N LEU A 171 -4.72 24.51 8.65
CA LEU A 171 -4.65 23.83 7.37
C LEU A 171 -5.92 23.01 7.07
N GLY A 172 -7.06 23.67 7.02
CA GLY A 172 -8.39 23.04 6.95
C GLY A 172 -8.66 22.18 5.70
N THR A 173 -7.83 22.25 4.67
CA THR A 173 -7.94 21.44 3.44
C THR A 173 -6.96 20.28 3.37
N LEU A 174 -6.12 20.11 4.41
CA LEU A 174 -5.07 19.08 4.43
C LEU A 174 -5.68 17.68 4.46
N THR A 175 -5.29 16.84 3.50
CA THR A 175 -5.75 15.44 3.38
C THR A 175 -4.66 14.44 3.76
N GLU A 176 -3.39 14.81 3.61
CA GLU A 176 -2.23 13.97 3.92
C GLU A 176 -1.21 14.76 4.74
N LEU A 177 -0.83 14.21 5.89
CA LEU A 177 0.21 14.74 6.77
C LEU A 177 1.21 13.62 7.11
N ASP A 178 2.46 13.78 6.71
CA ASP A 178 3.55 12.87 7.05
C ASP A 178 4.61 13.59 7.89
N LEU A 179 4.69 13.20 9.16
CA LEU A 179 5.64 13.68 10.16
C LEU A 179 6.59 12.57 10.62
N SER A 180 6.66 11.45 9.90
CA SER A 180 7.45 10.29 10.29
C SER A 180 8.95 10.59 10.34
N ASN A 181 9.69 9.80 11.14
CA ASN A 181 11.15 9.95 11.27
C ASN A 181 11.57 11.38 11.67
N ASN A 182 11.02 11.87 12.77
CA ASN A 182 11.35 13.14 13.40
C ASN A 182 11.67 12.95 14.90
N LEU A 183 11.74 14.01 15.66
CA LEU A 183 12.05 13.99 17.09
C LEU A 183 10.87 14.41 17.96
N LEU A 184 9.64 14.31 17.45
CA LEU A 184 8.43 14.80 18.12
C LEU A 184 8.15 14.02 19.39
N GLU A 185 7.99 14.74 20.51
CA GLU A 185 7.58 14.17 21.80
C GLU A 185 6.07 14.34 22.04
N HIS A 186 5.48 15.39 21.51
CA HIS A 186 4.06 15.72 21.62
C HIS A 186 3.50 16.26 20.32
N LEU A 187 2.19 16.18 20.15
CA LEU A 187 1.45 16.84 19.09
C LEU A 187 0.57 17.96 19.67
N PRO A 188 0.37 19.08 18.96
CA PRO A 188 -0.49 20.15 19.41
C PRO A 188 -1.95 19.71 19.43
N SER A 189 -2.75 20.26 20.36
CA SER A 189 -4.17 19.94 20.45
C SER A 189 -4.98 20.41 19.23
N SER A 190 -4.50 21.44 18.54
CA SER A 190 -5.10 21.96 17.33
C SER A 190 -5.09 20.98 16.13
N ILE A 191 -4.31 19.89 16.21
CA ILE A 191 -4.31 18.87 15.15
C ILE A 191 -5.72 18.29 14.90
N GLY A 192 -6.57 18.23 15.93
CA GLY A 192 -7.96 17.82 15.83
C GLY A 192 -8.85 18.73 14.95
N CYS A 193 -8.38 19.92 14.60
CA CYS A 193 -9.09 20.82 13.69
C CYS A 193 -8.97 20.42 12.22
N LEU A 194 -8.03 19.52 11.87
CA LEU A 194 -7.76 19.07 10.50
C LEU A 194 -8.77 18.02 10.02
N LYS A 195 -10.04 18.36 9.99
CA LYS A 195 -11.15 17.42 9.72
C LYS A 195 -11.13 16.76 8.33
N THR A 196 -10.37 17.29 7.39
CA THR A 196 -10.22 16.76 6.03
C THR A 196 -9.12 15.69 5.92
N LEU A 197 -8.29 15.50 6.97
CA LEU A 197 -7.23 14.50 6.95
C LEU A 197 -7.77 13.09 6.70
N GLN A 198 -7.10 12.39 5.80
CA GLN A 198 -7.37 11.00 5.45
C GLN A 198 -6.19 10.09 5.81
N LYS A 199 -4.97 10.61 5.72
CA LYS A 199 -3.76 9.87 6.01
C LYS A 199 -2.86 10.67 6.95
N VAL A 200 -2.50 10.05 8.07
CA VAL A 200 -1.61 10.62 9.10
C VAL A 200 -0.51 9.61 9.41
N THR A 201 0.74 10.02 9.18
CA THR A 201 1.91 9.19 9.43
C THR A 201 2.79 9.89 10.49
N LEU A 202 2.92 9.25 11.65
CA LEU A 202 3.65 9.74 12.83
C LEU A 202 4.75 8.77 13.27
N CYS A 203 5.03 7.74 12.47
CA CYS A 203 5.93 6.68 12.87
C CYS A 203 7.37 7.17 13.04
N HIS A 204 8.17 6.45 13.85
CA HIS A 204 9.56 6.80 14.15
C HIS A 204 9.71 8.22 14.73
N ASN A 205 9.01 8.46 15.84
CA ASN A 205 9.12 9.66 16.66
C ASN A 205 9.35 9.27 18.13
N LYS A 206 9.20 10.22 19.05
CA LYS A 206 9.33 10.00 20.50
C LYS A 206 8.00 10.23 21.24
N LEU A 207 6.87 10.11 20.55
CA LEU A 207 5.54 10.40 21.10
C LEU A 207 5.23 9.48 22.28
N THR A 208 4.88 10.08 23.42
CA THR A 208 4.48 9.37 24.64
C THR A 208 2.97 9.23 24.77
N CYS A 209 2.22 10.16 24.19
CA CYS A 209 0.75 10.16 24.13
C CYS A 209 0.26 10.85 22.86
N LEU A 210 -1.00 10.61 22.52
CA LEU A 210 -1.71 11.33 21.46
C LEU A 210 -2.71 12.29 22.11
N PRO A 211 -2.94 13.49 21.56
CA PRO A 211 -3.91 14.41 22.12
C PRO A 211 -5.36 13.92 21.89
N ASP A 212 -6.22 14.12 22.87
CA ASP A 212 -7.64 13.74 22.80
C ASP A 212 -8.38 14.34 21.61
N SER A 213 -7.96 15.52 21.19
CA SER A 213 -8.52 16.22 20.03
C SER A 213 -8.41 15.44 18.72
N MET A 214 -7.48 14.50 18.60
CA MET A 214 -7.38 13.64 17.41
C MET A 214 -8.66 12.83 17.15
N GLY A 215 -9.49 12.59 18.16
CA GLY A 215 -10.81 11.98 17.99
C GLY A 215 -11.75 12.77 17.08
N GLN A 216 -11.47 14.06 16.86
CA GLN A 216 -12.24 14.90 15.93
C GLN A 216 -11.88 14.69 14.46
N LEU A 217 -10.84 13.91 14.15
CA LEU A 217 -10.38 13.59 12.80
C LEU A 217 -11.25 12.49 12.17
N THR A 218 -12.49 12.80 11.91
CA THR A 218 -13.51 11.81 11.49
C THR A 218 -13.24 11.16 10.13
N ASN A 219 -12.45 11.80 9.26
CA ASN A 219 -12.17 11.33 7.90
C ASN A 219 -10.87 10.53 7.77
N VAL A 220 -10.10 10.38 8.84
CA VAL A 220 -8.84 9.61 8.80
C VAL A 220 -9.14 8.15 8.51
N ARG A 221 -8.47 7.62 7.49
CA ARG A 221 -8.53 6.21 7.06
C ARG A 221 -7.29 5.42 7.46
N LEU A 222 -6.13 6.08 7.46
CA LEU A 222 -4.86 5.48 7.85
C LEU A 222 -4.21 6.34 8.93
N LEU A 223 -3.89 5.70 10.06
CA LEU A 223 -3.10 6.28 11.13
C LEU A 223 -1.92 5.36 11.45
N ASP A 224 -0.71 5.87 11.23
CA ASP A 224 0.52 5.15 11.58
C ASP A 224 1.26 5.87 12.72
N CYS A 225 1.26 5.23 13.90
CA CYS A 225 1.97 5.64 15.09
C CYS A 225 3.08 4.65 15.49
N SER A 226 3.54 3.81 14.56
CA SER A 226 4.56 2.80 14.84
C SER A 226 5.88 3.43 15.28
N ASN A 227 6.69 2.68 16.04
CA ASN A 227 8.01 3.12 16.49
C ASN A 227 7.96 4.47 17.26
N ASN A 228 7.16 4.48 18.31
CA ASN A 228 7.03 5.59 19.27
C ASN A 228 7.17 5.07 20.72
N GLN A 229 6.75 5.85 21.68
CA GLN A 229 6.80 5.48 23.09
C GLN A 229 5.41 5.50 23.76
N LEU A 230 4.36 5.27 22.97
CA LEU A 230 2.98 5.32 23.45
C LEU A 230 2.74 4.23 24.51
N THR A 231 2.24 4.64 25.66
CA THR A 231 1.88 3.74 26.78
C THR A 231 0.40 3.42 26.80
N ASP A 232 -0.41 4.31 26.29
CA ASP A 232 -1.86 4.16 26.18
C ASP A 232 -2.37 4.83 24.92
N PHE A 233 -3.63 4.56 24.59
CA PHE A 233 -4.30 5.10 23.41
C PHE A 233 -5.61 5.76 23.87
N PRO A 234 -5.82 7.07 23.61
CA PRO A 234 -6.95 7.80 24.17
C PRO A 234 -8.29 7.25 23.69
N VAL A 235 -9.24 7.10 24.61
CA VAL A 235 -10.62 6.63 24.30
C VAL A 235 -11.34 7.61 23.37
N SER A 236 -10.98 8.89 23.41
CA SER A 236 -11.51 9.93 22.52
C SER A 236 -11.31 9.63 21.03
N LEU A 237 -10.32 8.81 20.66
CA LEU A 237 -10.07 8.38 19.28
C LEU A 237 -11.20 7.50 18.70
N SER A 238 -12.15 7.10 19.51
CA SER A 238 -13.41 6.48 19.07
C SER A 238 -14.19 7.33 18.06
N GLY A 239 -13.92 8.64 17.97
CA GLY A 239 -14.50 9.54 16.96
C GLY A 239 -13.98 9.34 15.55
N MET A 240 -12.92 8.55 15.34
CA MET A 240 -12.37 8.25 14.01
C MET A 240 -13.18 7.18 13.27
N LEU A 241 -14.40 7.51 12.85
CA LEU A 241 -15.39 6.57 12.32
C LEU A 241 -14.97 5.90 10.99
N HIS A 242 -14.09 6.53 10.23
CA HIS A 242 -13.63 6.03 8.91
C HIS A 242 -12.25 5.38 8.96
N LEU A 243 -11.68 5.18 10.16
CA LEU A 243 -10.36 4.57 10.31
C LEU A 243 -10.38 3.12 9.81
N GLU A 244 -9.60 2.84 8.77
CA GLU A 244 -9.53 1.51 8.14
C GLU A 244 -8.26 0.75 8.54
N GLN A 245 -7.14 1.48 8.72
CA GLN A 245 -5.83 0.91 9.04
C GLN A 245 -5.18 1.65 10.20
N LEU A 246 -4.78 0.90 11.22
CA LEU A 246 -4.11 1.43 12.42
C LEU A 246 -2.81 0.67 12.69
N TYR A 247 -1.69 1.39 12.66
CA TYR A 247 -0.36 0.87 12.92
C TYR A 247 0.16 1.39 14.26
N LEU A 248 0.38 0.47 15.21
CA LEU A 248 0.84 0.73 16.57
C LEU A 248 2.08 -0.10 16.95
N ARG A 249 2.77 -0.69 15.97
CA ARG A 249 3.95 -1.54 16.20
C ARG A 249 5.05 -0.78 16.94
N HIS A 250 5.85 -1.50 17.73
CA HIS A 250 7.01 -0.93 18.42
C HIS A 250 6.66 0.28 19.28
N ASN A 251 5.74 0.06 20.24
CA ASN A 251 5.35 1.02 21.28
C ASN A 251 5.45 0.37 22.67
N LYS A 252 4.88 0.98 23.68
CA LYS A 252 4.88 0.50 25.07
C LYS A 252 3.46 0.21 25.58
N LEU A 253 2.53 -0.12 24.68
CA LEU A 253 1.13 -0.37 25.01
C LEU A 253 1.01 -1.63 25.89
N SER A 254 0.34 -1.51 27.03
CA SER A 254 0.06 -2.62 27.94
C SER A 254 -1.26 -3.34 27.63
N ARG A 255 -2.13 -2.74 26.83
CA ARG A 255 -3.44 -3.26 26.42
C ARG A 255 -3.78 -2.79 25.01
N LEU A 256 -4.72 -3.48 24.34
CA LEU A 256 -5.28 -3.01 23.08
C LEU A 256 -6.08 -1.73 23.29
N PRO A 257 -6.08 -0.80 22.32
CA PRO A 257 -6.95 0.35 22.37
C PRO A 257 -8.43 -0.07 22.31
N GLN A 258 -9.26 0.58 23.09
CA GLN A 258 -10.72 0.45 23.00
C GLN A 258 -11.21 1.42 21.93
N LEU A 259 -11.38 0.93 20.72
CA LEU A 259 -11.72 1.73 19.55
C LEU A 259 -13.03 1.23 18.93
N PRO A 260 -14.16 1.86 19.22
CA PRO A 260 -15.37 1.63 18.43
C PRO A 260 -15.21 2.29 17.04
N ALA A 261 -14.30 1.75 16.23
CA ALA A 261 -14.05 2.14 14.85
C ALA A 261 -14.71 1.12 13.91
N PRO A 262 -15.94 1.36 13.46
CA PRO A 262 -16.70 0.37 12.70
C PRO A 262 -16.10 0.05 11.33
N ALA A 263 -15.20 0.91 10.83
CA ALA A 263 -14.53 0.74 9.54
C ALA A 263 -13.13 0.09 9.67
N LEU A 264 -12.63 -0.16 10.90
CA LEU A 264 -11.26 -0.66 11.10
C LEU A 264 -11.12 -2.10 10.60
N LYS A 265 -10.33 -2.28 9.56
CA LYS A 265 -10.06 -3.56 8.90
C LYS A 265 -8.74 -4.19 9.34
N GLU A 266 -7.73 -3.37 9.58
CA GLU A 266 -6.38 -3.83 9.86
C GLU A 266 -5.81 -3.15 11.09
N LEU A 267 -5.44 -3.94 12.10
CA LEU A 267 -4.81 -3.48 13.33
C LEU A 267 -3.47 -4.19 13.52
N PHE A 268 -2.40 -3.40 13.54
CA PHE A 268 -1.04 -3.86 13.74
C PHE A 268 -0.51 -3.34 15.08
N ALA A 269 -0.48 -4.19 16.10
CA ALA A 269 -0.03 -3.85 17.43
C ALA A 269 1.12 -4.77 17.93
N GLY A 270 1.92 -5.28 16.99
CA GLY A 270 3.10 -6.08 17.29
C GLY A 270 4.19 -5.30 18.03
N ASN A 271 5.10 -6.00 18.73
CA ASN A 271 6.21 -5.39 19.46
C ASN A 271 5.73 -4.34 20.50
N ASN A 272 4.84 -4.76 21.38
CA ASN A 272 4.32 -3.97 22.50
C ASN A 272 4.46 -4.76 23.81
N GLN A 273 3.70 -4.41 24.84
CA GLN A 273 3.71 -5.06 26.16
C GLN A 273 2.31 -5.55 26.54
N ILE A 274 1.48 -5.90 25.54
CA ILE A 274 0.10 -6.31 25.76
C ILE A 274 0.08 -7.67 26.47
N GLU A 275 -0.58 -7.75 27.62
CA GLU A 275 -0.68 -8.96 28.43
C GLU A 275 -2.04 -9.64 28.32
N LEU A 276 -3.11 -8.86 28.17
CA LEU A 276 -4.49 -9.32 28.16
C LEU A 276 -5.25 -8.78 26.94
N LEU A 277 -6.22 -9.57 26.49
CA LEU A 277 -7.23 -9.17 25.50
C LEU A 277 -8.56 -9.10 26.24
N GLU A 278 -9.05 -7.89 26.47
CA GLU A 278 -10.29 -7.66 27.21
C GLU A 278 -11.51 -7.73 26.30
N MET A 279 -12.65 -8.15 26.84
CA MET A 279 -13.90 -8.32 26.09
C MET A 279 -14.33 -7.02 25.39
N GLU A 280 -14.26 -5.87 26.10
CA GLU A 280 -14.68 -4.58 25.57
C GLU A 280 -13.85 -4.15 24.36
N GLN A 281 -12.54 -4.45 24.39
CA GLN A 281 -11.63 -4.18 23.28
C GLN A 281 -12.00 -5.03 22.06
N LEU A 282 -12.20 -6.35 22.24
CA LEU A 282 -12.57 -7.25 21.16
C LEU A 282 -13.95 -6.93 20.60
N ALA A 283 -14.92 -6.59 21.44
CA ALA A 283 -16.27 -6.22 21.02
C ALA A 283 -16.30 -4.96 20.16
N SER A 284 -15.32 -4.07 20.33
CA SER A 284 -15.19 -2.85 19.52
C SER A 284 -14.64 -3.08 18.11
N LEU A 285 -13.97 -4.22 17.86
CA LEU A 285 -13.27 -4.52 16.61
C LEU A 285 -14.15 -5.30 15.59
N THR A 286 -15.36 -4.82 15.34
CA THR A 286 -16.41 -5.55 14.59
C THR A 286 -16.08 -5.81 13.12
N ALA A 287 -15.25 -4.98 12.48
CA ALA A 287 -14.90 -5.07 11.05
C ALA A 287 -13.47 -5.58 10.79
N VAL A 288 -12.71 -5.91 11.85
CA VAL A 288 -11.30 -6.27 11.71
C VAL A 288 -11.13 -7.60 10.98
N THR A 289 -10.38 -7.55 9.89
CA THR A 289 -10.02 -8.72 9.07
C THR A 289 -8.60 -9.19 9.35
N LEU A 290 -7.70 -8.29 9.76
CA LEU A 290 -6.32 -8.59 10.12
C LEU A 290 -6.01 -8.01 11.50
N LEU A 291 -5.60 -8.88 12.43
CA LEU A 291 -5.15 -8.51 13.76
C LEU A 291 -3.74 -9.08 13.98
N GLU A 292 -2.77 -8.19 14.11
CA GLU A 292 -1.38 -8.56 14.40
C GLU A 292 -1.00 -8.15 15.81
N LEU A 293 -0.63 -9.15 16.61
CA LEU A 293 -0.26 -9.03 18.02
C LEU A 293 1.06 -9.75 18.33
N ARG A 294 1.90 -9.96 17.30
CA ARG A 294 3.19 -10.64 17.47
C ARG A 294 4.12 -9.88 18.43
N ASP A 295 5.04 -10.60 19.06
CA ASP A 295 6.05 -10.02 19.95
C ASP A 295 5.40 -9.17 21.09
N ASN A 296 4.43 -9.76 21.80
CA ASN A 296 3.76 -9.20 22.99
C ASN A 296 3.93 -10.14 24.18
N ARG A 297 3.14 -9.96 25.24
CA ARG A 297 3.18 -10.77 26.47
C ARG A 297 1.85 -11.46 26.76
N ILE A 298 1.07 -11.74 25.73
CA ILE A 298 -0.27 -12.33 25.87
C ILE A 298 -0.15 -13.75 26.38
N ARG A 299 -0.82 -14.05 27.50
CA ARG A 299 -0.79 -15.37 28.15
C ARG A 299 -1.97 -16.24 27.77
N ASN A 300 -3.13 -15.63 27.60
CA ASN A 300 -4.38 -16.32 27.29
C ASN A 300 -5.15 -15.61 26.18
N ILE A 301 -5.82 -16.41 25.35
CA ILE A 301 -6.81 -15.92 24.38
C ILE A 301 -8.17 -16.13 25.04
N PRO A 302 -8.99 -15.07 25.22
CA PRO A 302 -10.31 -15.20 25.84
C PRO A 302 -11.31 -15.84 24.86
N GLU A 303 -12.40 -16.40 25.40
CA GLU A 303 -13.48 -17.00 24.61
C GLU A 303 -14.17 -15.95 23.71
N GLU A 304 -14.17 -14.70 24.13
CA GLU A 304 -14.71 -13.53 23.45
C GLU A 304 -13.98 -13.23 22.12
N ILE A 305 -12.87 -13.90 21.82
CA ILE A 305 -12.23 -13.84 20.51
C ILE A 305 -13.22 -14.17 19.37
N THR A 306 -14.26 -14.95 19.68
CA THR A 306 -15.36 -15.29 18.77
C THR A 306 -16.18 -14.10 18.29
N LEU A 307 -16.09 -12.95 18.97
CA LEU A 307 -16.76 -11.70 18.55
C LEU A 307 -16.16 -11.15 17.25
N LEU A 308 -14.93 -11.53 16.90
CA LEU A 308 -14.24 -11.07 15.70
C LEU A 308 -14.69 -11.84 14.44
N LEU A 309 -15.96 -11.74 14.09
CA LEU A 309 -16.59 -12.54 13.01
C LEU A 309 -15.96 -12.31 11.62
N THR A 310 -15.36 -11.15 11.39
CA THR A 310 -14.73 -10.78 10.12
C THR A 310 -13.26 -11.19 10.02
N LEU A 311 -12.67 -11.68 11.12
CA LEU A 311 -11.23 -11.95 11.21
C LEU A 311 -10.79 -13.05 10.25
N THR A 312 -9.86 -12.73 9.36
CA THR A 312 -9.27 -13.68 8.39
C THR A 312 -7.83 -14.07 8.75
N ARG A 313 -7.10 -13.16 9.41
CA ARG A 313 -5.72 -13.36 9.81
C ARG A 313 -5.49 -12.89 11.24
N LEU A 314 -4.97 -13.78 12.08
CA LEU A 314 -4.55 -13.52 13.45
C LEU A 314 -3.09 -13.91 13.62
N ASP A 315 -2.25 -12.96 13.95
CA ASP A 315 -0.83 -13.18 14.21
C ASP A 315 -0.53 -12.98 15.70
N LEU A 316 -0.22 -14.07 16.36
CA LEU A 316 0.13 -14.15 17.79
C LEU A 316 1.55 -14.69 18.00
N THR A 317 2.39 -14.62 16.98
CA THR A 317 3.79 -15.08 17.03
C THR A 317 4.54 -14.44 18.20
N ASN A 318 5.40 -15.22 18.89
CA ASN A 318 6.24 -14.75 20.00
C ASN A 318 5.42 -14.08 21.12
N ASN A 319 4.50 -14.82 21.71
CA ASN A 319 3.77 -14.44 22.92
C ASN A 319 3.97 -15.50 24.02
N ASP A 320 3.30 -15.35 25.14
CA ASP A 320 3.38 -16.27 26.30
C ASP A 320 2.17 -17.21 26.37
N ILE A 321 1.52 -17.51 25.24
CA ILE A 321 0.29 -18.30 25.18
C ILE A 321 0.62 -19.77 25.48
N SER A 322 0.02 -20.30 26.55
CA SER A 322 0.20 -21.69 26.97
C SER A 322 -0.91 -22.64 26.49
N THR A 323 -2.12 -22.10 26.30
CA THR A 323 -3.32 -22.86 25.91
C THR A 323 -4.13 -22.08 24.88
N LEU A 324 -4.84 -22.79 23.99
CA LEU A 324 -5.77 -22.20 23.04
C LEU A 324 -7.21 -22.55 23.43
N PRO A 325 -8.14 -21.58 23.45
CA PRO A 325 -9.54 -21.86 23.68
C PRO A 325 -10.13 -22.63 22.46
N ALA A 326 -11.01 -23.58 22.74
CA ALA A 326 -11.66 -24.35 21.70
C ALA A 326 -12.57 -23.48 20.81
N SER A 327 -13.14 -22.42 21.37
CA SER A 327 -13.95 -21.39 20.72
C SER A 327 -13.26 -20.72 19.53
N LEU A 328 -11.91 -20.64 19.53
CA LEU A 328 -11.16 -20.11 18.39
C LEU A 328 -11.52 -20.81 17.07
N SER A 329 -11.93 -22.08 17.14
CA SER A 329 -12.40 -22.85 15.98
C SER A 329 -13.77 -22.44 15.46
N LEU A 330 -14.49 -21.58 16.18
CA LEU A 330 -15.82 -21.06 15.79
C LEU A 330 -15.71 -19.79 14.93
N LEU A 331 -14.50 -19.20 14.81
CA LEU A 331 -14.29 -18.06 13.93
C LEU A 331 -14.53 -18.45 12.46
N PRO A 332 -15.57 -17.89 11.80
CA PRO A 332 -16.05 -18.40 10.52
C PRO A 332 -15.09 -18.11 9.36
N ASN A 333 -14.34 -17.02 9.46
CA ASN A 333 -13.52 -16.50 8.37
C ASN A 333 -12.01 -16.67 8.59
N LEU A 334 -11.57 -17.24 9.72
CA LEU A 334 -10.15 -17.33 10.06
C LEU A 334 -9.41 -18.30 9.14
N LYS A 335 -8.52 -17.75 8.31
CA LYS A 335 -7.70 -18.50 7.32
C LYS A 335 -6.26 -18.68 7.78
N VAL A 336 -5.72 -17.71 8.48
CA VAL A 336 -4.32 -17.68 8.91
C VAL A 336 -4.24 -17.41 10.39
N LEU A 337 -3.68 -18.35 11.14
CA LEU A 337 -3.39 -18.25 12.56
C LEU A 337 -1.90 -18.59 12.76
N LEU A 338 -1.11 -17.59 13.16
CA LEU A 338 0.31 -17.72 13.42
C LEU A 338 0.54 -17.76 14.94
N LEU A 339 1.22 -18.79 15.42
CA LEU A 339 1.42 -19.09 16.84
C LEU A 339 2.88 -19.47 17.18
N GLU A 340 3.79 -19.34 16.22
CA GLU A 340 5.20 -19.67 16.42
C GLU A 340 5.76 -18.88 17.62
N GLY A 341 6.70 -19.51 18.35
CA GLY A 341 7.33 -18.87 19.51
C GLY A 341 6.47 -18.77 20.77
N ASN A 342 5.31 -19.48 20.83
CA ASN A 342 4.48 -19.57 22.04
C ASN A 342 4.75 -20.88 22.82
N PRO A 343 4.70 -20.87 24.16
CA PRO A 343 4.91 -22.05 25.00
C PRO A 343 3.66 -22.94 25.06
N LEU A 344 3.06 -23.28 23.92
CA LEU A 344 1.82 -24.05 23.84
C LEU A 344 1.96 -25.43 24.49
N ARG A 345 1.18 -25.68 25.53
CA ARG A 345 1.10 -26.97 26.23
C ARG A 345 -0.19 -27.68 25.84
N GLY A 346 -0.11 -28.98 25.58
CA GLY A 346 -1.30 -29.78 25.26
C GLY A 346 -1.70 -29.83 23.80
N ILE A 347 -0.95 -29.18 22.90
CA ILE A 347 -1.10 -29.33 21.44
C ILE A 347 0.19 -29.89 20.89
N LYS A 348 0.11 -31.05 20.21
CA LYS A 348 1.28 -31.69 19.60
C LYS A 348 1.85 -30.81 18.49
N ARG A 349 3.19 -30.67 18.45
CA ARG A 349 3.89 -29.87 17.42
C ARG A 349 3.53 -30.28 15.99
N GLU A 350 3.22 -31.56 15.79
CA GLU A 350 2.77 -32.10 14.50
C GLU A 350 1.46 -31.48 14.02
N ILE A 351 0.55 -31.10 14.94
CA ILE A 351 -0.74 -30.44 14.61
C ILE A 351 -0.48 -28.98 14.22
N LEU A 352 0.40 -28.30 14.96
CA LEU A 352 0.80 -26.93 14.66
C LEU A 352 1.50 -26.83 13.28
N ALA A 353 2.34 -27.83 12.96
CA ALA A 353 3.05 -27.90 11.68
C ALA A 353 2.13 -28.15 10.46
N LYS A 354 0.94 -28.73 10.66
CA LYS A 354 -0.05 -28.96 9.58
C LYS A 354 -0.82 -27.72 9.15
N GLY A 355 -0.64 -26.61 9.88
CA GLY A 355 -1.24 -25.31 9.55
C GLY A 355 -2.60 -25.06 10.19
N THR A 356 -3.12 -23.86 9.92
CA THR A 356 -4.32 -23.29 10.58
C THR A 356 -5.56 -24.20 10.48
N SER A 357 -5.85 -24.74 9.30
CA SER A 357 -7.06 -25.54 9.07
C SER A 357 -7.11 -26.80 9.97
N ASP A 358 -5.99 -27.50 10.09
CA ASP A 358 -5.94 -28.74 10.88
C ASP A 358 -5.93 -28.43 12.38
N LEU A 359 -5.32 -27.31 12.78
CA LEU A 359 -5.38 -26.83 14.16
C LEU A 359 -6.82 -26.46 14.55
N LEU A 360 -7.57 -25.73 13.71
CA LEU A 360 -8.96 -25.39 13.98
C LEU A 360 -9.86 -26.64 14.03
N LYS A 361 -9.64 -27.63 13.17
CA LYS A 361 -10.35 -28.92 13.24
C LYS A 361 -10.06 -29.66 14.55
N TYR A 362 -8.81 -29.64 15.00
CA TYR A 362 -8.42 -30.22 16.28
C TYR A 362 -9.13 -29.54 17.44
N LEU A 363 -9.15 -28.21 17.48
CA LEU A 363 -9.83 -27.43 18.52
C LEU A 363 -11.35 -27.68 18.51
N ARG A 364 -11.97 -27.77 17.33
CA ARG A 364 -13.42 -28.03 17.18
C ARG A 364 -13.83 -29.38 17.74
N ARG A 365 -12.96 -30.40 17.68
CA ARG A 365 -13.22 -31.71 18.32
C ARG A 365 -13.31 -31.60 19.85
N ARG A 366 -12.58 -30.68 20.44
CA ARG A 366 -12.58 -30.48 21.91
C ARG A 366 -13.88 -29.85 22.41
N ILE A 367 -14.60 -29.08 21.59
CA ILE A 367 -15.92 -28.52 21.97
C ILE A 367 -16.98 -29.63 22.16
N LYS A 368 -16.84 -30.75 21.44
CA LYS A 368 -17.82 -31.87 21.50
C LYS A 368 -17.65 -32.79 22.71
N GLU A 369 -16.66 -32.59 23.55
CA GLU A 369 -16.37 -33.44 24.71
C GLU A 369 -16.95 -32.95 26.04
N GLU A 370 -17.78 -31.91 26.08
CA GLU A 370 -18.60 -31.62 27.25
C GLU A 370 -19.82 -32.55 27.27
N PRO A 371 -20.05 -33.30 28.39
CA PRO A 371 -20.99 -34.40 28.37
C PRO A 371 -22.45 -33.95 28.45
N GLU A 372 -23.22 -34.21 27.41
CA GLU A 372 -24.65 -34.42 27.59
C GLU A 372 -24.88 -35.68 28.43
N ARG A 373 -25.19 -35.49 29.70
CA ARG A 373 -25.66 -36.58 30.56
C ARG A 373 -27.03 -37.07 30.13
N ALA A 374 -27.06 -38.33 29.80
CA ALA A 374 -28.19 -39.25 29.81
C ALA A 374 -29.21 -39.20 28.66
N ALA A 375 -29.06 -40.12 27.69
CA ALA A 375 -30.08 -41.15 27.46
C ALA A 375 -29.64 -42.15 26.33
N GLY A 376 -29.55 -43.44 26.68
CA GLY A 376 -29.87 -44.58 25.83
C GLY A 376 -29.02 -44.87 24.61
N ARG A 377 -28.12 -45.90 24.74
CA ARG A 377 -27.60 -46.70 23.62
C ARG A 377 -28.74 -47.43 22.89
N PRO A 378 -28.60 -47.74 21.56
CA PRO A 378 -27.86 -48.91 21.18
C PRO A 378 -26.97 -48.77 19.93
N THR A 379 -26.00 -49.66 19.87
CA THR A 379 -25.07 -50.05 18.82
C THR A 379 -25.68 -50.26 17.45
N ALA A 380 -25.05 -49.71 16.39
CA ALA A 380 -25.04 -50.30 15.05
C ALA A 380 -23.88 -49.79 14.20
N MET A 381 -23.12 -50.69 13.72
CA MET A 381 -22.20 -50.87 12.60
C MET A 381 -21.83 -49.67 11.71
N THR A 382 -20.51 -49.53 11.53
CA THR A 382 -19.77 -48.84 10.49
C THR A 382 -20.28 -49.02 9.07
N LEU A 383 -20.54 -47.87 8.41
CA LEU A 383 -20.54 -47.73 6.96
C LEU A 383 -19.73 -46.46 6.59
N PRO A 384 -19.09 -46.39 5.39
CA PRO A 384 -18.14 -45.33 5.04
C PRO A 384 -18.82 -43.95 5.04
N SER A 385 -18.08 -42.99 5.59
CA SER A 385 -18.50 -41.59 5.73
C SER A 385 -18.88 -40.98 4.38
N GLU A 386 -20.18 -40.86 4.10
CA GLU A 386 -20.69 -39.92 3.14
C GLU A 386 -20.32 -38.50 3.58
N ALA A 387 -19.87 -37.69 2.63
CA ALA A 387 -19.45 -36.32 2.87
C ALA A 387 -20.65 -35.55 3.47
N VAL A 388 -20.56 -35.19 4.74
CA VAL A 388 -21.58 -34.37 5.40
C VAL A 388 -21.58 -32.98 4.73
N VAL A 389 -22.59 -32.73 3.92
CA VAL A 389 -22.85 -31.42 3.31
C VAL A 389 -23.24 -30.47 4.44
N ASN A 390 -22.47 -29.42 4.65
CA ASN A 390 -22.76 -28.43 5.69
C ASN A 390 -23.85 -27.48 5.21
N VAL A 391 -25.10 -27.87 5.38
CA VAL A 391 -26.29 -27.10 4.96
C VAL A 391 -26.35 -25.73 5.66
N HIS A 392 -25.75 -25.58 6.82
CA HIS A 392 -25.70 -24.30 7.53
C HIS A 392 -24.82 -23.26 6.79
N ASP A 393 -23.65 -23.64 6.31
CA ASP A 393 -22.75 -22.75 5.57
C ASP A 393 -23.37 -22.31 4.24
N ILE A 394 -24.12 -23.21 3.59
CA ILE A 394 -24.83 -22.90 2.36
C ILE A 394 -25.91 -21.83 2.59
N LYS A 395 -26.70 -21.98 3.64
CA LYS A 395 -27.84 -21.07 3.91
C LYS A 395 -27.43 -19.75 4.54
N SER A 396 -26.50 -19.77 5.51
CA SER A 396 -26.10 -18.59 6.29
C SER A 396 -24.99 -17.80 5.62
N LEU A 397 -23.95 -18.46 5.11
CA LEU A 397 -22.77 -17.82 4.51
C LEU A 397 -22.84 -17.72 2.99
N LYS A 398 -23.85 -18.33 2.35
CA LYS A 398 -23.98 -18.41 0.87
C LYS A 398 -22.72 -18.94 0.20
N THR A 399 -22.06 -19.91 0.87
CA THR A 399 -20.75 -20.46 0.46
C THR A 399 -20.87 -21.96 0.20
N LEU A 400 -20.34 -22.41 -0.94
CA LEU A 400 -20.09 -23.83 -1.21
C LEU A 400 -18.64 -24.16 -0.87
N GLU A 401 -18.44 -24.85 0.23
CA GLU A 401 -17.12 -25.27 0.68
C GLU A 401 -16.92 -26.77 0.46
N TYR A 402 -15.99 -27.14 -0.41
CA TYR A 402 -15.58 -28.52 -0.66
C TYR A 402 -14.08 -28.63 -0.90
N SER A 403 -13.28 -27.90 -0.12
CA SER A 403 -11.82 -27.89 -0.25
C SER A 403 -11.18 -29.06 0.46
N ASN A 404 -9.95 -29.41 0.02
CA ASN A 404 -9.07 -30.38 0.66
C ASN A 404 -9.71 -31.77 0.88
N LYS A 405 -10.49 -32.25 -0.10
CA LYS A 405 -11.16 -33.58 -0.07
C LYS A 405 -10.45 -34.61 -0.92
N GLN A 406 -9.41 -34.22 -1.65
CA GLN A 406 -8.72 -35.07 -2.65
C GLN A 406 -9.69 -35.65 -3.69
N ALA A 407 -10.80 -34.96 -3.96
CA ALA A 407 -11.86 -35.39 -4.84
C ALA A 407 -11.53 -35.13 -6.31
N GLU A 408 -11.85 -36.09 -7.17
CA GLU A 408 -11.75 -35.94 -8.63
C GLU A 408 -12.97 -35.22 -9.23
N SER A 409 -14.10 -35.27 -8.53
CA SER A 409 -15.33 -34.57 -8.87
C SER A 409 -16.03 -34.05 -7.63
N ILE A 410 -16.86 -33.01 -7.79
CA ILE A 410 -17.70 -32.46 -6.72
C ILE A 410 -19.02 -33.23 -6.70
N PRO A 411 -19.45 -33.74 -5.54
CA PRO A 411 -20.69 -34.50 -5.43
C PRO A 411 -21.92 -33.65 -5.80
N ASP A 412 -22.84 -34.21 -6.58
CA ASP A 412 -24.10 -33.55 -6.96
C ASP A 412 -24.93 -33.15 -5.74
N ALA A 413 -24.92 -33.96 -4.68
CA ALA A 413 -25.58 -33.65 -3.42
C ALA A 413 -25.22 -32.27 -2.83
N LEU A 414 -24.00 -31.76 -3.09
CA LEU A 414 -23.60 -30.44 -2.65
C LEU A 414 -24.33 -29.34 -3.42
N PHE A 415 -24.50 -29.50 -4.73
CA PHE A 415 -25.25 -28.59 -5.58
C PHE A 415 -26.74 -28.66 -5.29
N ASP A 416 -27.26 -29.87 -5.04
CA ASP A 416 -28.67 -30.07 -4.70
C ASP A 416 -29.02 -29.39 -3.36
N ALA A 417 -28.14 -29.47 -2.38
CA ALA A 417 -28.29 -28.76 -1.10
C ALA A 417 -28.26 -27.23 -1.25
N ALA A 418 -27.59 -26.74 -2.30
CA ALA A 418 -27.50 -25.31 -2.64
C ALA A 418 -28.59 -24.87 -3.63
N ALA A 419 -29.38 -25.78 -4.16
CA ALA A 419 -30.47 -25.45 -5.07
C ALA A 419 -31.38 -24.38 -4.44
N TYR A 420 -31.69 -23.35 -5.21
CA TYR A 420 -32.47 -22.18 -4.79
C TYR A 420 -31.76 -21.22 -3.80
N GLN A 421 -30.48 -21.40 -3.49
CA GLN A 421 -29.70 -20.45 -2.69
C GLN A 421 -28.89 -19.53 -3.61
N ALA A 422 -28.84 -18.25 -3.26
CA ALA A 422 -27.96 -17.29 -3.95
C ALA A 422 -26.52 -17.45 -3.45
N ILE A 423 -25.79 -18.44 -3.97
CA ILE A 423 -24.40 -18.70 -3.59
C ILE A 423 -23.50 -17.56 -4.10
N ILE A 424 -22.69 -17.01 -3.20
CA ILE A 424 -21.77 -15.89 -3.48
C ILE A 424 -20.35 -16.39 -3.63
N THR A 425 -19.95 -17.37 -2.81
CA THR A 425 -18.59 -17.87 -2.76
C THR A 425 -18.52 -19.37 -2.97
N VAL A 426 -17.57 -19.82 -3.78
CA VAL A 426 -17.28 -21.25 -4.01
C VAL A 426 -15.81 -21.51 -3.70
N ASN A 427 -15.54 -22.49 -2.84
CA ASN A 427 -14.19 -22.96 -2.56
C ASN A 427 -14.07 -24.48 -2.80
N PHE A 428 -13.50 -24.85 -3.95
CA PHE A 428 -13.20 -26.23 -4.32
C PHE A 428 -11.69 -26.47 -4.42
N SER A 429 -10.90 -25.65 -3.76
CA SER A 429 -9.45 -25.73 -3.78
C SER A 429 -8.90 -27.03 -3.15
N ARG A 430 -7.67 -27.39 -3.50
CA ARG A 430 -6.95 -28.56 -2.94
C ARG A 430 -7.70 -29.89 -3.15
N ASN A 431 -8.17 -30.09 -4.38
CA ASN A 431 -8.75 -31.32 -4.85
C ASN A 431 -7.95 -31.87 -6.05
N GLN A 432 -8.50 -32.85 -6.75
CA GLN A 432 -7.91 -33.46 -7.94
C GLN A 432 -8.75 -33.19 -9.20
N LEU A 433 -9.48 -32.08 -9.21
CA LEU A 433 -10.37 -31.72 -10.31
C LEU A 433 -9.57 -31.52 -11.60
N THR A 434 -9.98 -32.19 -12.67
CA THR A 434 -9.43 -32.05 -14.01
C THR A 434 -10.24 -31.09 -14.89
N SER A 435 -11.48 -30.82 -14.51
CA SER A 435 -12.39 -29.87 -15.14
C SER A 435 -13.19 -29.09 -14.12
N ILE A 436 -13.68 -27.92 -14.54
CA ILE A 436 -14.54 -27.09 -13.71
C ILE A 436 -15.94 -27.69 -13.69
N PRO A 437 -16.55 -27.88 -12.51
CA PRO A 437 -17.89 -28.47 -12.42
C PRO A 437 -18.93 -27.63 -13.16
N PHE A 438 -19.62 -28.21 -14.11
CA PHE A 438 -20.63 -27.54 -14.94
C PHE A 438 -21.78 -26.94 -14.12
N ARG A 439 -22.15 -27.58 -13.02
CA ARG A 439 -23.22 -27.13 -12.12
C ARG A 439 -22.96 -25.80 -11.42
N LEU A 440 -21.72 -25.26 -11.48
CA LEU A 440 -21.44 -23.89 -11.04
C LEU A 440 -22.24 -22.84 -11.79
N LEU A 441 -22.68 -23.15 -13.01
CA LEU A 441 -23.52 -22.25 -13.83
C LEU A 441 -24.91 -22.02 -13.25
N GLU A 442 -25.36 -22.89 -12.32
CA GLU A 442 -26.62 -22.70 -11.58
C GLU A 442 -26.57 -21.40 -10.75
N PHE A 443 -25.37 -20.94 -10.35
CA PHE A 443 -25.15 -19.73 -9.54
C PHE A 443 -24.76 -18.49 -10.34
N ARG A 444 -24.99 -18.47 -11.66
CA ARG A 444 -24.57 -17.38 -12.56
C ARG A 444 -25.06 -15.98 -12.18
N SER A 445 -26.15 -15.89 -11.42
CA SER A 445 -26.74 -14.61 -11.00
C SER A 445 -26.14 -14.07 -9.70
N SER A 446 -25.38 -14.88 -8.93
CA SER A 446 -24.95 -14.51 -7.58
C SER A 446 -23.48 -14.78 -7.28
N LEU A 447 -22.83 -15.70 -8.00
CA LEU A 447 -21.45 -16.12 -7.71
C LEU A 447 -20.46 -15.00 -8.01
N SER A 448 -19.79 -14.47 -6.96
CA SER A 448 -18.79 -13.40 -7.05
C SER A 448 -17.36 -13.89 -6.84
N ASP A 449 -17.18 -14.93 -6.02
CA ASP A 449 -15.87 -15.41 -5.59
C ASP A 449 -15.70 -16.90 -5.86
N MET A 450 -14.67 -17.27 -6.61
CA MET A 450 -14.42 -18.65 -6.98
C MET A 450 -12.97 -19.05 -6.75
N ASN A 451 -12.76 -20.04 -5.88
CA ASN A 451 -11.46 -20.61 -5.62
C ASN A 451 -11.39 -22.08 -6.10
N LEU A 452 -10.61 -22.32 -7.14
CA LEU A 452 -10.29 -23.62 -7.73
C LEU A 452 -8.78 -23.90 -7.67
N GLY A 453 -8.05 -23.23 -6.80
CA GLY A 453 -6.59 -23.37 -6.66
C GLY A 453 -6.19 -24.79 -6.19
N PHE A 454 -4.96 -25.21 -6.50
CA PHE A 454 -4.43 -26.51 -6.11
C PHE A 454 -5.29 -27.69 -6.62
N ASN A 455 -5.57 -27.70 -7.92
CA ASN A 455 -6.26 -28.76 -8.63
C ASN A 455 -5.40 -29.26 -9.82
N ARG A 456 -5.99 -30.04 -10.71
CA ARG A 456 -5.35 -30.58 -11.92
C ARG A 456 -5.96 -30.04 -13.20
N LEU A 457 -6.51 -28.82 -13.17
CA LEU A 457 -7.15 -28.21 -14.32
C LEU A 457 -6.14 -27.93 -15.43
N SER A 458 -6.34 -28.55 -16.58
CA SER A 458 -5.51 -28.32 -17.77
C SER A 458 -6.11 -27.26 -18.72
N ARG A 459 -7.41 -27.02 -18.63
CA ARG A 459 -8.15 -26.04 -19.40
C ARG A 459 -9.21 -25.36 -18.57
N CYS A 460 -9.50 -24.12 -18.90
CA CYS A 460 -10.61 -23.35 -18.34
C CYS A 460 -11.77 -23.40 -19.37
N SER A 461 -12.94 -23.94 -18.95
CA SER A 461 -14.10 -23.99 -19.85
C SER A 461 -14.60 -22.59 -20.17
N PRO A 462 -14.94 -22.29 -21.45
CA PRO A 462 -15.59 -21.02 -21.84
C PRO A 462 -16.89 -20.74 -21.09
N ASP A 463 -17.58 -21.76 -20.60
CA ASP A 463 -18.84 -21.63 -19.86
C ASP A 463 -18.71 -20.78 -18.60
N ILE A 464 -17.52 -20.80 -17.95
CA ILE A 464 -17.24 -19.97 -16.76
C ILE A 464 -17.43 -18.48 -17.04
N CYS A 465 -17.25 -18.07 -18.29
CA CYS A 465 -17.38 -16.69 -18.74
C CYS A 465 -18.84 -16.20 -18.75
N THR A 466 -19.80 -17.10 -18.51
CA THR A 466 -21.22 -16.75 -18.32
C THR A 466 -21.53 -16.29 -16.89
N LEU A 467 -20.59 -16.49 -15.93
CA LEU A 467 -20.70 -16.08 -14.54
C LEU A 467 -20.43 -14.58 -14.38
N GLN A 468 -21.32 -13.75 -14.85
CA GLN A 468 -21.19 -12.28 -14.99
C GLN A 468 -21.03 -11.53 -13.66
N GLN A 469 -21.23 -12.19 -12.52
CA GLN A 469 -21.07 -11.58 -11.19
C GLN A 469 -19.67 -11.81 -10.61
N LEU A 470 -18.80 -12.60 -11.27
CA LEU A 470 -17.46 -12.90 -10.78
C LEU A 470 -16.62 -11.63 -10.64
N THR A 471 -16.07 -11.45 -9.44
CA THR A 471 -15.15 -10.39 -9.05
C THR A 471 -13.77 -10.94 -8.74
N HIS A 472 -13.68 -12.16 -8.20
CA HIS A 472 -12.42 -12.81 -7.81
C HIS A 472 -12.38 -14.26 -8.30
N ILE A 473 -11.26 -14.63 -8.95
CA ILE A 473 -11.01 -15.99 -9.43
C ILE A 473 -9.61 -16.43 -8.98
N ASP A 474 -9.54 -17.54 -8.26
CA ASP A 474 -8.27 -18.17 -7.88
C ASP A 474 -8.11 -19.52 -8.58
N LEU A 475 -7.14 -19.58 -9.49
CA LEU A 475 -6.78 -20.76 -10.28
C LEU A 475 -5.32 -21.17 -10.08
N ARG A 476 -4.68 -20.69 -9.00
CA ARG A 476 -3.26 -21.00 -8.70
C ARG A 476 -3.00 -22.51 -8.58
N ASN A 477 -1.76 -22.92 -8.83
CA ASN A 477 -1.36 -24.34 -8.72
C ASN A 477 -2.29 -25.28 -9.50
N ASN A 478 -2.39 -25.05 -10.80
CA ASN A 478 -3.07 -25.89 -11.78
C ASN A 478 -2.12 -26.19 -12.96
N GLN A 479 -2.63 -26.66 -14.08
CA GLN A 479 -1.86 -26.99 -15.27
C GLN A 479 -2.30 -26.18 -16.50
N LEU A 480 -2.86 -24.98 -16.26
CA LEU A 480 -3.42 -24.12 -17.29
C LEU A 480 -2.32 -23.56 -18.19
N THR A 481 -2.54 -23.59 -19.50
CA THR A 481 -1.65 -23.00 -20.51
C THR A 481 -2.27 -21.76 -21.15
N GLU A 482 -3.58 -21.65 -21.13
CA GLU A 482 -4.35 -20.56 -21.75
C GLU A 482 -5.65 -20.30 -21.00
N LEU A 483 -6.25 -19.14 -21.22
CA LEU A 483 -7.59 -18.79 -20.81
C LEU A 483 -8.49 -18.61 -22.03
N PRO A 484 -9.79 -18.93 -21.92
CA PRO A 484 -10.72 -18.76 -23.04
C PRO A 484 -10.87 -17.27 -23.41
N SER A 485 -10.99 -17.00 -24.71
CA SER A 485 -11.13 -15.62 -25.22
C SER A 485 -12.38 -14.91 -24.70
N GLU A 486 -13.41 -15.68 -24.35
CA GLU A 486 -14.69 -15.24 -23.78
C GLU A 486 -14.54 -14.63 -22.39
N MET A 487 -13.40 -14.84 -21.71
CA MET A 487 -13.12 -14.27 -20.40
C MET A 487 -13.16 -12.75 -20.39
N LYS A 488 -12.93 -12.11 -21.52
CA LYS A 488 -13.11 -10.66 -21.73
C LYS A 488 -14.54 -10.18 -21.40
N ASN A 489 -15.53 -11.07 -21.36
CA ASN A 489 -16.92 -10.75 -21.06
C ASN A 489 -17.19 -10.60 -19.54
N LEU A 490 -16.25 -10.99 -18.66
CA LEU A 490 -16.35 -10.85 -17.22
C LEU A 490 -16.16 -9.39 -16.78
N SER A 491 -17.12 -8.56 -17.04
CA SER A 491 -17.06 -7.10 -16.85
C SER A 491 -16.96 -6.62 -15.39
N LYS A 492 -17.10 -7.52 -14.41
CA LYS A 492 -16.96 -7.22 -12.98
C LYS A 492 -15.68 -7.81 -12.36
N LEU A 493 -14.88 -8.54 -13.12
CA LEU A 493 -13.70 -9.22 -12.61
C LEU A 493 -12.64 -8.19 -12.20
N ARG A 494 -12.22 -8.23 -10.94
CA ARG A 494 -11.20 -7.36 -10.35
C ARG A 494 -9.90 -8.08 -10.05
N SER A 495 -9.98 -9.33 -9.63
CA SER A 495 -8.80 -10.08 -9.22
C SER A 495 -8.77 -11.47 -9.86
N ILE A 496 -7.62 -11.81 -10.44
CA ILE A 496 -7.36 -13.16 -10.95
C ILE A 496 -5.99 -13.64 -10.49
N ILE A 497 -5.93 -14.85 -9.93
CA ILE A 497 -4.72 -15.47 -9.41
C ILE A 497 -4.43 -16.74 -10.23
N LEU A 498 -3.32 -16.69 -10.96
CA LEU A 498 -2.87 -17.73 -11.91
C LEU A 498 -1.46 -18.25 -11.60
N ASN A 499 -0.91 -17.94 -10.42
CA ASN A 499 0.44 -18.37 -10.01
C ASN A 499 0.57 -19.90 -10.08
N TYR A 500 1.77 -20.39 -10.40
CA TYR A 500 2.05 -21.82 -10.48
C TYR A 500 1.16 -22.55 -11.50
N ASN A 501 1.16 -22.07 -12.73
CA ASN A 501 0.54 -22.68 -13.91
C ASN A 501 1.58 -22.86 -15.01
N ARG A 502 1.16 -23.00 -16.26
CA ARG A 502 2.03 -23.24 -17.43
C ARG A 502 1.81 -22.21 -18.54
N PHE A 503 1.47 -20.98 -18.21
CA PHE A 503 1.28 -19.91 -19.19
C PHE A 503 2.63 -19.52 -19.82
N SER A 504 2.75 -19.63 -21.13
CA SER A 504 3.94 -19.21 -21.90
C SER A 504 3.89 -17.74 -22.35
N SER A 505 2.71 -17.14 -22.33
CA SER A 505 2.47 -15.73 -22.61
C SER A 505 1.42 -15.16 -21.65
N PHE A 506 1.40 -13.83 -21.53
CA PHE A 506 0.32 -13.16 -20.80
C PHE A 506 -1.02 -13.45 -21.50
N PRO A 507 -2.07 -13.93 -20.75
CA PRO A 507 -3.32 -14.32 -21.38
C PRO A 507 -4.02 -13.13 -22.06
N GLU A 508 -4.22 -13.22 -23.37
CA GLU A 508 -4.74 -12.12 -24.19
C GLU A 508 -6.11 -11.61 -23.72
N ALA A 509 -6.98 -12.51 -23.26
CA ALA A 509 -8.30 -12.15 -22.76
C ALA A 509 -8.26 -11.14 -21.60
N LEU A 510 -7.21 -11.17 -20.77
CA LEU A 510 -7.09 -10.28 -19.60
C LEU A 510 -6.84 -8.83 -19.98
N TYR A 511 -6.20 -8.57 -21.12
CA TYR A 511 -5.99 -7.20 -21.62
C TYR A 511 -7.29 -6.45 -21.94
N HIS A 512 -8.40 -7.17 -22.06
CA HIS A 512 -9.71 -6.62 -22.42
C HIS A 512 -10.65 -6.43 -21.21
N ILE A 513 -10.23 -6.84 -20.02
CA ILE A 513 -11.03 -6.71 -18.79
C ILE A 513 -10.60 -5.43 -18.04
N LEU A 514 -11.22 -4.32 -18.35
CA LEU A 514 -10.84 -2.98 -17.84
C LEU A 514 -11.04 -2.80 -16.32
N THR A 515 -11.78 -3.71 -15.68
CA THR A 515 -12.05 -3.69 -14.24
C THR A 515 -10.97 -4.37 -13.41
N LEU A 516 -9.97 -5.02 -14.03
CA LEU A 516 -8.91 -5.72 -13.32
C LEU A 516 -8.06 -4.76 -12.47
N GLU A 517 -7.93 -5.12 -11.20
CA GLU A 517 -7.11 -4.46 -10.20
C GLU A 517 -5.87 -5.29 -9.83
N THR A 518 -6.00 -6.63 -9.86
CA THR A 518 -4.95 -7.56 -9.46
C THR A 518 -4.82 -8.72 -10.46
N VAL A 519 -3.62 -8.91 -10.98
CA VAL A 519 -3.24 -10.06 -11.82
C VAL A 519 -1.98 -10.69 -11.25
N MET A 520 -2.10 -11.96 -10.83
CA MET A 520 -1.01 -12.73 -10.25
C MET A 520 -0.65 -13.87 -11.20
N LEU A 521 0.48 -13.76 -11.89
CA LEU A 521 1.01 -14.72 -12.86
C LEU A 521 2.41 -15.25 -12.48
N GLY A 522 2.83 -15.08 -11.22
CA GLY A 522 4.12 -15.57 -10.75
C GLY A 522 4.27 -17.09 -10.90
N ASN A 523 5.50 -17.55 -11.08
CA ASN A 523 5.81 -18.98 -11.24
C ASN A 523 5.07 -19.63 -12.44
N ASN A 524 5.23 -19.03 -13.60
CA ASN A 524 4.78 -19.51 -14.90
C ASN A 524 5.97 -19.53 -15.91
N GLN A 525 5.71 -19.51 -17.20
CA GLN A 525 6.70 -19.53 -18.28
C GLN A 525 6.52 -18.32 -19.21
N VAL A 526 5.94 -17.22 -18.69
CA VAL A 526 5.63 -16.02 -19.50
C VAL A 526 6.92 -15.39 -20.02
N SER A 527 7.03 -15.30 -21.34
CA SER A 527 8.22 -14.78 -22.02
C SER A 527 8.16 -13.27 -22.33
N GLY A 528 6.99 -12.68 -22.27
CA GLY A 528 6.80 -11.24 -22.54
C GLY A 528 5.40 -10.74 -22.24
N VAL A 529 5.26 -9.42 -22.15
CA VAL A 529 4.00 -8.72 -21.96
C VAL A 529 3.87 -7.61 -23.01
N ASN A 530 2.63 -7.28 -23.39
CA ASN A 530 2.36 -6.18 -24.30
C ASN A 530 2.06 -4.90 -23.51
N PRO A 531 2.97 -3.92 -23.45
CA PRO A 531 2.81 -2.72 -22.65
C PRO A 531 1.64 -1.85 -23.14
N SER A 532 1.40 -1.78 -24.45
CA SER A 532 0.31 -0.99 -25.03
C SER A 532 -1.08 -1.50 -24.59
N HIS A 533 -1.21 -2.80 -24.35
CA HIS A 533 -2.44 -3.38 -23.82
C HIS A 533 -2.52 -3.23 -22.30
N LEU A 534 -1.42 -3.37 -21.57
CA LEU A 534 -1.40 -3.14 -20.12
C LEU A 534 -1.76 -1.69 -19.74
N MET A 535 -1.31 -0.71 -20.52
CA MET A 535 -1.67 0.71 -20.29
C MET A 535 -3.19 0.98 -20.38
N LYS A 536 -3.95 0.15 -21.07
CA LYS A 536 -5.41 0.27 -21.15
C LYS A 536 -6.10 -0.18 -19.86
N LEU A 537 -5.43 -0.99 -19.04
CA LEU A 537 -5.93 -1.47 -17.75
C LEU A 537 -5.72 -0.41 -16.67
N ILE A 538 -6.49 0.65 -16.74
CA ILE A 538 -6.35 1.85 -15.88
C ILE A 538 -6.55 1.58 -14.39
N ASN A 539 -7.20 0.48 -14.03
CA ASN A 539 -7.46 0.08 -12.65
C ASN A 539 -6.41 -0.92 -12.12
N LEU A 540 -5.53 -1.44 -12.97
CA LEU A 540 -4.56 -2.47 -12.59
C LEU A 540 -3.52 -1.88 -11.63
N SER A 541 -3.62 -2.24 -10.36
CA SER A 541 -2.74 -1.79 -9.28
C SER A 541 -1.66 -2.81 -8.91
N THR A 542 -1.93 -4.11 -9.10
CA THR A 542 -1.02 -5.20 -8.74
C THR A 542 -0.80 -6.14 -9.91
N LEU A 543 0.46 -6.29 -10.31
CA LEU A 543 0.89 -7.22 -11.35
C LEU A 543 2.08 -8.04 -10.86
N ASP A 544 1.87 -9.34 -10.67
CA ASP A 544 2.93 -10.29 -10.33
C ASP A 544 3.33 -11.11 -11.55
N LEU A 545 4.56 -10.93 -11.99
CA LEU A 545 5.23 -11.69 -13.05
C LEU A 545 6.52 -12.34 -12.54
N SER A 546 6.67 -12.50 -11.23
CA SER A 546 7.85 -13.10 -10.63
C SER A 546 8.06 -14.56 -11.09
N ASN A 547 9.32 -14.99 -11.14
CA ASN A 547 9.68 -16.36 -11.51
C ASN A 547 9.04 -16.82 -12.84
N ASN A 548 9.24 -16.04 -13.90
CA ASN A 548 8.83 -16.32 -15.26
C ASN A 548 10.04 -16.36 -16.21
N ASP A 549 9.82 -16.41 -17.51
CA ASP A 549 10.86 -16.47 -18.54
C ASP A 549 11.06 -15.13 -19.29
N LEU A 550 10.74 -14.00 -18.62
CA LEU A 550 10.91 -12.68 -19.24
C LEU A 550 12.39 -12.42 -19.57
N LEU A 551 12.70 -12.23 -20.85
CA LEU A 551 14.04 -11.90 -21.33
C LEU A 551 14.30 -10.40 -21.35
N ASN A 552 13.27 -9.62 -21.57
CA ASN A 552 13.31 -8.16 -21.63
C ASN A 552 12.06 -7.58 -20.95
N ILE A 553 12.22 -6.45 -20.31
CA ILE A 553 11.11 -5.64 -19.80
C ILE A 553 10.93 -4.45 -20.73
N PRO A 554 9.77 -4.30 -21.39
CA PRO A 554 9.51 -3.16 -22.26
C PRO A 554 9.59 -1.85 -21.47
N PRO A 555 10.36 -0.85 -21.93
CA PRO A 555 10.44 0.46 -21.26
C PRO A 555 9.07 1.13 -21.10
N GLU A 556 8.17 0.92 -22.04
CA GLU A 556 6.81 1.48 -22.04
C GLU A 556 5.96 0.98 -20.86
N LEU A 557 6.34 -0.11 -20.19
CA LEU A 557 5.71 -0.54 -18.94
C LEU A 557 5.82 0.56 -17.87
N GLY A 558 6.85 1.41 -17.94
CA GLY A 558 6.98 2.59 -17.11
C GLY A 558 5.84 3.61 -17.24
N LEU A 559 5.03 3.54 -18.30
CA LEU A 559 3.88 4.40 -18.53
C LEU A 559 2.59 3.87 -17.85
N CYS A 560 2.62 2.66 -17.30
CA CYS A 560 1.49 2.10 -16.54
C CYS A 560 1.41 2.75 -15.15
N THR A 561 0.88 3.96 -15.09
CA THR A 561 0.84 4.81 -13.86
C THR A 561 -0.11 4.29 -12.79
N SER A 562 -0.99 3.36 -13.10
CA SER A 562 -1.90 2.71 -12.15
C SER A 562 -1.20 1.66 -11.27
N LEU A 563 -0.07 1.08 -11.73
CA LEU A 563 0.63 0.03 -11.01
C LEU A 563 1.28 0.56 -9.72
N ARG A 564 0.92 -0.06 -8.61
CA ARG A 564 1.49 0.19 -7.27
C ARG A 564 2.37 -0.95 -6.80
N CYS A 565 2.08 -2.16 -7.25
CA CYS A 565 2.84 -3.36 -6.93
C CYS A 565 3.18 -4.10 -8.22
N LEU A 566 4.46 -4.14 -8.57
CA LEU A 566 4.99 -4.84 -9.74
C LEU A 566 6.10 -5.79 -9.29
N SER A 567 5.83 -7.10 -9.34
CA SER A 567 6.80 -8.14 -9.00
C SER A 567 7.39 -8.75 -10.27
N LEU A 568 8.70 -8.65 -10.41
CA LEU A 568 9.45 -9.13 -11.59
C LEU A 568 10.64 -10.02 -11.22
N GLU A 569 10.84 -10.32 -9.92
CA GLU A 569 11.96 -11.11 -9.41
C GLU A 569 11.99 -12.50 -10.06
N GLY A 570 13.18 -13.11 -10.12
CA GLY A 570 13.33 -14.49 -10.61
C GLY A 570 13.18 -14.66 -12.13
N ASN A 571 13.17 -13.56 -12.91
CA ASN A 571 13.17 -13.59 -14.37
C ASN A 571 14.60 -13.52 -14.96
N ARG A 572 14.75 -13.79 -16.26
CA ARG A 572 16.05 -13.87 -16.95
C ARG A 572 16.53 -12.56 -17.56
N PHE A 573 15.79 -11.47 -17.45
CA PHE A 573 16.20 -10.18 -18.01
C PHE A 573 17.43 -9.62 -17.30
N ARG A 574 18.22 -8.83 -18.01
CA ARG A 574 19.43 -8.18 -17.49
C ARG A 574 19.19 -6.77 -16.97
N THR A 575 18.13 -6.13 -17.41
CA THR A 575 17.74 -4.76 -17.07
C THR A 575 16.24 -4.68 -16.83
N PRO A 576 15.77 -4.06 -15.72
CA PRO A 576 16.51 -3.38 -14.63
C PRO A 576 17.42 -4.31 -13.80
N ARG A 577 18.53 -3.77 -13.25
CA ARG A 577 19.39 -4.55 -12.34
C ARG A 577 18.70 -4.83 -11.01
N ALA A 578 19.09 -5.90 -10.33
CA ALA A 578 18.53 -6.29 -9.03
C ALA A 578 18.53 -5.16 -7.98
N ALA A 579 19.54 -4.29 -8.00
CA ALA A 579 19.63 -3.14 -7.11
C ALA A 579 18.54 -2.07 -7.36
N ILE A 580 17.97 -1.99 -8.57
CA ILE A 580 16.84 -1.12 -8.91
C ILE A 580 15.54 -1.80 -8.51
N MET A 581 15.44 -3.10 -8.78
CA MET A 581 14.27 -3.91 -8.39
C MET A 581 14.02 -3.87 -6.88
N ALA A 582 15.09 -3.95 -6.07
CA ALA A 582 15.00 -3.92 -4.62
C ALA A 582 14.48 -2.58 -4.03
N LYS A 583 14.44 -1.51 -4.83
CA LYS A 583 13.98 -0.18 -4.38
C LYS A 583 12.45 0.00 -4.48
N GLY A 584 11.74 -0.98 -5.00
CA GLY A 584 10.27 -0.96 -5.09
C GLY A 584 9.74 -0.53 -6.46
N THR A 585 8.43 -0.66 -6.60
CA THR A 585 7.71 -0.51 -7.89
C THR A 585 7.91 0.86 -8.52
N ASP A 586 7.79 1.93 -7.75
CA ASP A 586 7.87 3.31 -8.28
C ASP A 586 9.23 3.58 -8.94
N VAL A 587 10.32 3.14 -8.29
CA VAL A 587 11.68 3.31 -8.81
C VAL A 587 11.90 2.46 -10.07
N VAL A 588 11.31 1.27 -10.13
CA VAL A 588 11.37 0.41 -11.32
C VAL A 588 10.64 1.05 -12.49
N LEU A 589 9.43 1.56 -12.25
CA LEU A 589 8.64 2.23 -13.30
C LEU A 589 9.31 3.52 -13.78
N GLU A 590 9.88 4.30 -12.88
CA GLU A 590 10.65 5.50 -13.22
C GLU A 590 11.88 5.16 -14.07
N TYR A 591 12.64 4.15 -13.66
CA TYR A 591 13.77 3.65 -14.43
C TYR A 591 13.37 3.20 -15.84
N LEU A 592 12.28 2.44 -15.97
CA LEU A 592 11.78 2.01 -17.27
C LEU A 592 11.37 3.20 -18.13
N ARG A 593 10.66 4.18 -17.55
CA ARG A 593 10.26 5.41 -18.24
C ARG A 593 11.45 6.20 -18.78
N SER A 594 12.54 6.27 -18.02
CA SER A 594 13.77 6.94 -18.47
C SER A 594 14.46 6.27 -19.67
N ARG A 595 14.04 5.06 -20.01
CA ARG A 595 14.59 4.26 -21.12
C ARG A 595 13.74 4.29 -22.38
N ILE A 596 12.59 4.95 -22.36
CA ILE A 596 11.75 5.12 -23.57
C ILE A 596 12.52 6.05 -24.52
N PRO A 597 12.77 5.64 -25.77
CA PRO A 597 13.39 6.52 -26.77
C PRO A 597 12.49 7.75 -26.98
N THR A 598 13.10 8.94 -26.92
CA THR A 598 12.43 10.23 -27.19
C THR A 598 12.25 10.43 -28.68
#